data_48512e322960d806f4ac3e159a482f8c
#
_entry.id   48512e322960d806f4ac3e159a482f8c
#
_cell.length_a   1.000
_cell.length_b   1.000
_cell.length_c   1.000
_cell.angle_alpha   90.00
_cell.angle_beta   90.00
_cell.angle_gamma   90.00
#
_symmetry.space_group_name_H-M   'P 1'
#
loop_
_entity.id
_entity.type
_entity.pdbx_description
1 polymer ?
#
loop_
_entity_poly.entity_id
_entity_poly.type
_entity_poly.pdbx_seq_one_letter_code
_entity_poly.pdbx_strand_id
1 'polypeptide(L)'
;IGTKYAVGVNSGTDAIKLSLKALNIGPGDEVITAANTFVATVGPICELDATPVFVDCNDTFCMDTNLVEEKITSKTKAFLPVHYTGYMTDMRVMNRLSEKYDIPVIEDACQSILGAIDGKNAGTWGKTGAFSLHPLKNINVWSDGGVIVTDDDELYKTLRLLRNHGF
;
A
#
# COMPACT_ATOMS: atom_id res chain seq x y z
N ILE A 1 -10.20 -9.41 -8.26
CA ILE A 1 -9.80 -8.05 -7.89
C ILE A 1 -10.01 -7.11 -9.08
N GLY A 2 -9.59 -7.49 -10.30
CA GLY A 2 -9.81 -6.69 -11.49
C GLY A 2 -8.57 -5.97 -12.03
N THR A 3 -7.38 -6.29 -11.54
CA THR A 3 -6.10 -5.77 -12.03
C THR A 3 -5.51 -6.65 -13.13
N LYS A 4 -4.67 -6.06 -13.98
CA LYS A 4 -3.98 -6.74 -15.08
C LYS A 4 -2.95 -7.75 -14.60
N TYR A 5 -2.22 -7.44 -13.52
CA TYR A 5 -1.11 -8.24 -13.01
C TYR A 5 -1.25 -8.56 -11.53
N ALA A 6 -0.72 -9.73 -11.17
CA ALA A 6 -0.51 -10.15 -9.80
C ALA A 6 0.87 -10.81 -9.65
N VAL A 7 1.59 -10.45 -8.59
CA VAL A 7 2.92 -10.98 -8.26
C VAL A 7 2.84 -11.62 -6.87
N GLY A 8 3.00 -12.95 -6.79
CA GLY A 8 3.08 -13.65 -5.52
C GLY A 8 4.39 -13.35 -4.80
N VAL A 9 4.33 -13.13 -3.48
CA VAL A 9 5.46 -12.82 -2.59
C VAL A 9 5.32 -13.58 -1.27
N ASN A 10 6.32 -13.49 -0.38
CA ASN A 10 6.35 -14.31 0.84
C ASN A 10 5.34 -13.87 1.91
N SER A 11 4.91 -12.60 1.91
CA SER A 11 4.02 -12.06 2.94
C SER A 11 3.38 -10.75 2.48
N GLY A 12 2.38 -10.27 3.23
CA GLY A 12 1.87 -8.90 3.07
C GLY A 12 2.95 -7.84 3.35
N THR A 13 3.85 -8.11 4.29
CA THR A 13 5.01 -7.26 4.59
C THR A 13 5.90 -7.10 3.37
N ASP A 14 6.25 -8.21 2.72
CA ASP A 14 7.03 -8.17 1.48
C ASP A 14 6.28 -7.49 0.34
N ALA A 15 4.95 -7.65 0.28
CA ALA A 15 4.15 -6.97 -0.72
C ALA A 15 4.26 -5.44 -0.60
N ILE A 16 4.20 -4.89 0.62
CA ILE A 16 4.39 -3.47 0.89
C ILE A 16 5.84 -3.05 0.60
N LYS A 17 6.82 -3.81 1.12
CA LYS A 17 8.24 -3.50 0.95
C LYS A 17 8.66 -3.45 -0.51
N LEU A 18 8.27 -4.45 -1.30
CA LEU A 18 8.62 -4.50 -2.72
C LEU A 18 7.89 -3.43 -3.53
N SER A 19 6.67 -3.06 -3.14
CA SER A 19 5.94 -1.94 -3.76
C SER A 19 6.66 -0.60 -3.52
N LEU A 20 7.08 -0.32 -2.28
CA LEU A 20 7.87 0.86 -1.94
C LEU A 20 9.21 0.88 -2.70
N LYS A 21 9.91 -0.26 -2.73
CA LYS A 21 11.19 -0.40 -3.43
C LYS A 21 11.06 -0.23 -4.94
N ALA A 22 9.98 -0.73 -5.54
CA ALA A 22 9.71 -0.58 -6.97
C ALA A 22 9.43 0.88 -7.37
N LEU A 23 8.98 1.70 -6.43
CA LEU A 23 8.82 3.15 -6.57
C LEU A 23 10.06 3.94 -6.16
N ASN A 24 11.20 3.26 -5.92
CA ASN A 24 12.48 3.85 -5.51
C ASN A 24 12.42 4.64 -4.20
N ILE A 25 11.55 4.27 -3.28
CA ILE A 25 11.50 4.86 -1.93
C ILE A 25 12.73 4.44 -1.14
N GLY A 26 13.38 5.41 -0.48
CA GLY A 26 14.63 5.17 0.25
C GLY A 26 15.01 6.29 1.21
N PRO A 27 16.31 6.40 1.58
CA PRO A 27 16.79 7.35 2.56
C PRO A 27 16.43 8.79 2.24
N GLY A 28 15.83 9.47 3.24
CA GLY A 28 15.42 10.87 3.13
C GLY A 28 14.01 11.09 2.59
N ASP A 29 13.37 10.05 2.08
CA ASP A 29 11.99 10.10 1.63
C ASP A 29 11.01 9.94 2.80
N GLU A 30 9.82 10.51 2.64
CA GLU A 30 8.71 10.39 3.58
C GLU A 30 7.56 9.61 2.94
N VAL A 31 6.96 8.70 3.72
CA VAL A 31 5.75 7.95 3.33
C VAL A 31 4.64 8.26 4.32
N ILE A 32 3.55 8.85 3.83
CA ILE A 32 2.38 9.16 4.67
C ILE A 32 1.51 7.91 4.80
N THR A 33 1.25 7.51 6.07
CA THR A 33 0.45 6.32 6.39
C THR A 33 -0.43 6.53 7.63
N ALA A 34 -1.33 5.59 7.92
CA ALA A 34 -2.19 5.64 9.08
C ALA A 34 -1.43 5.39 10.39
N ALA A 35 -1.77 6.13 11.45
CA ALA A 35 -1.25 5.87 12.79
C ALA A 35 -1.77 4.55 13.39
N ASN A 36 -3.04 4.20 13.10
CA ASN A 36 -3.63 2.94 13.50
C ASN A 36 -3.41 1.88 12.42
N THR A 37 -2.31 1.15 12.54
CA THR A 37 -1.99 0.06 11.62
C THR A 37 -1.18 -1.04 12.29
N PHE A 38 -1.03 -2.15 11.59
CA PHE A 38 -0.12 -3.22 12.00
C PHE A 38 1.33 -2.85 11.68
N VAL A 39 2.28 -3.32 12.50
CA VAL A 39 3.70 -3.02 12.35
C VAL A 39 4.25 -3.33 10.94
N ALA A 40 3.65 -4.27 10.23
CA ALA A 40 4.05 -4.64 8.88
C ALA A 40 3.77 -3.56 7.81
N THR A 41 2.98 -2.56 8.11
CA THR A 41 2.82 -1.37 7.24
C THR A 41 4.02 -0.43 7.40
N VAL A 42 4.47 -0.22 8.63
CA VAL A 42 5.50 0.76 8.99
C VAL A 42 6.92 0.18 8.86
N GLY A 43 7.10 -1.09 9.25
CA GLY A 43 8.39 -1.76 9.20
C GLY A 43 9.09 -1.65 7.85
N PRO A 44 8.42 -1.96 6.71
CA PRO A 44 8.99 -1.81 5.37
C PRO A 44 9.45 -0.39 5.02
N ILE A 45 8.77 0.65 5.52
CA ILE A 45 9.20 2.04 5.32
C ILE A 45 10.55 2.26 6.02
N CYS A 46 10.64 1.85 7.30
CA CYS A 46 11.87 1.98 8.08
C CYS A 46 13.02 1.11 7.55
N GLU A 47 12.72 -0.11 7.05
CA GLU A 47 13.74 -0.98 6.45
C GLU A 47 14.36 -0.42 5.16
N LEU A 48 13.68 0.52 4.51
CA LEU A 48 14.19 1.24 3.35
C LEU A 48 14.86 2.58 3.73
N ASP A 49 15.09 2.82 5.03
CA ASP A 49 15.63 4.07 5.58
C ASP A 49 14.77 5.30 5.23
N ALA A 50 13.50 5.11 4.89
CA ALA A 50 12.52 6.17 4.71
C ALA A 50 11.81 6.50 6.02
N THR A 51 11.17 7.65 6.10
CA THR A 51 10.49 8.13 7.31
C THR A 51 8.98 7.94 7.19
N PRO A 52 8.32 7.18 8.08
CA PRO A 52 6.87 7.14 8.14
C PRO A 52 6.33 8.45 8.73
N VAL A 53 5.38 9.06 8.04
CA VAL A 53 4.64 10.23 8.50
C VAL A 53 3.22 9.80 8.83
N PHE A 54 2.84 9.91 10.11
CA PHE A 54 1.56 9.39 10.56
C PHE A 54 0.44 10.41 10.43
N VAL A 55 -0.71 9.91 9.98
CA VAL A 55 -2.00 10.59 9.97
C VAL A 55 -2.94 9.85 10.91
N ASP A 56 -3.68 10.60 11.72
CA ASP A 56 -4.66 10.03 12.64
C ASP A 56 -5.83 9.39 11.89
N CYS A 57 -6.66 8.64 12.62
CA CYS A 57 -7.77 7.88 12.08
C CYS A 57 -9.09 8.60 12.28
N ASN A 58 -10.02 8.34 11.39
CA ASN A 58 -11.43 8.73 11.54
C ASN A 58 -12.23 7.64 12.29
N ASP A 59 -13.54 7.83 12.40
CA ASP A 59 -14.45 6.91 13.10
C ASP A 59 -14.52 5.49 12.49
N THR A 60 -13.98 5.28 11.28
CA THR A 60 -13.88 3.95 10.66
C THR A 60 -12.56 3.25 10.97
N PHE A 61 -11.71 3.85 11.79
CA PHE A 61 -10.34 3.42 12.08
C PHE A 61 -9.40 3.43 10.87
N CYS A 62 -9.84 3.91 9.72
CA CYS A 62 -8.99 4.19 8.58
C CYS A 62 -8.38 5.59 8.70
N MET A 63 -7.33 5.85 7.94
CA MET A 63 -6.67 7.15 7.88
C MET A 63 -7.67 8.28 7.58
N ASP A 64 -7.68 9.33 8.38
CA ASP A 64 -8.49 10.52 8.10
C ASP A 64 -7.88 11.31 6.94
N THR A 65 -8.49 11.17 5.78
CA THR A 65 -8.01 11.80 4.55
C THR A 65 -8.06 13.32 4.55
N ASN A 66 -8.80 13.95 5.48
CA ASN A 66 -8.83 15.41 5.64
C ASN A 66 -7.52 15.95 6.25
N LEU A 67 -6.78 15.09 6.96
CA LEU A 67 -5.52 15.45 7.63
C LEU A 67 -4.28 15.14 6.78
N VAL A 68 -4.43 14.48 5.62
CA VAL A 68 -3.30 14.03 4.79
C VAL A 68 -2.57 15.21 4.18
N GLU A 69 -3.32 16.17 3.64
CA GLU A 69 -2.75 17.26 2.85
C GLU A 69 -1.79 18.13 3.66
N GLU A 70 -2.09 18.39 4.95
CA GLU A 70 -1.23 19.18 5.84
C GLU A 70 0.10 18.49 6.21
N LYS A 71 0.20 17.18 6.00
CA LYS A 71 1.41 16.39 6.25
C LYS A 71 2.34 16.30 5.04
N ILE A 72 1.91 16.78 3.88
CA ILE A 72 2.71 16.71 2.65
C ILE A 72 3.87 17.68 2.74
N THR A 73 5.08 17.20 2.46
CA THR A 73 6.31 17.98 2.36
C THR A 73 6.99 17.74 1.01
N SER A 74 8.07 18.46 0.73
CA SER A 74 8.92 18.19 -0.46
C SER A 74 9.59 16.82 -0.45
N LYS A 75 9.61 16.14 0.70
CA LYS A 75 10.17 14.80 0.89
C LYS A 75 9.13 13.69 0.73
N THR A 76 7.85 14.02 0.72
CA THR A 76 6.78 13.02 0.57
C THR A 76 6.87 12.37 -0.80
N LYS A 77 7.05 11.04 -0.84
CA LYS A 77 7.24 10.26 -2.07
C LYS A 77 6.18 9.19 -2.30
N ALA A 78 5.41 8.84 -1.27
CA ALA A 78 4.30 7.93 -1.42
C ALA A 78 3.21 8.16 -0.35
N PHE A 79 1.98 7.83 -0.70
CA PHE A 79 0.89 7.60 0.24
C PHE A 79 0.70 6.10 0.42
N LEU A 80 0.56 5.66 1.67
CA LEU A 80 0.32 4.26 2.02
C LEU A 80 -0.94 4.16 2.91
N PRO A 81 -2.15 4.38 2.35
CA PRO A 81 -3.40 4.17 3.07
C PRO A 81 -3.58 2.70 3.45
N VAL A 82 -4.15 2.48 4.64
CA VAL A 82 -4.47 1.16 5.17
C VAL A 82 -5.98 0.96 5.17
N HIS A 83 -6.44 -0.13 4.57
CA HIS A 83 -7.84 -0.54 4.57
C HIS A 83 -8.10 -1.43 5.78
N TYR A 84 -8.46 -0.79 6.90
CA TYR A 84 -8.50 -1.44 8.20
C TYR A 84 -9.78 -2.27 8.39
N THR A 85 -9.63 -3.54 8.78
CA THR A 85 -10.73 -4.49 9.10
C THR A 85 -11.81 -4.65 8.01
N GLY A 86 -11.47 -4.37 6.76
CA GLY A 86 -12.40 -4.43 5.62
C GLY A 86 -13.00 -3.08 5.22
N TYR A 87 -12.91 -2.05 6.06
CA TYR A 87 -13.20 -0.68 5.65
C TYR A 87 -12.09 -0.13 4.78
N MET A 88 -12.45 0.66 3.78
CA MET A 88 -11.49 1.32 2.92
C MET A 88 -11.29 2.78 3.35
N THR A 89 -10.04 3.22 3.38
CA THR A 89 -9.71 4.65 3.35
C THR A 89 -10.42 5.28 2.13
N ASP A 90 -10.89 6.52 2.23
CA ASP A 90 -11.53 7.18 1.09
C ASP A 90 -10.54 7.40 -0.05
N MET A 91 -10.49 6.42 -0.96
CA MET A 91 -9.57 6.41 -2.09
C MET A 91 -9.88 7.48 -3.14
N ARG A 92 -11.08 8.04 -3.14
CA ARG A 92 -11.44 9.16 -4.02
C ARG A 92 -10.67 10.42 -3.62
N VAL A 93 -10.55 10.64 -2.30
CA VAL A 93 -9.71 11.72 -1.76
C VAL A 93 -8.25 11.45 -2.01
N MET A 94 -7.79 10.23 -1.71
CA MET A 94 -6.38 9.84 -1.90
C MET A 94 -5.92 10.02 -3.35
N ASN A 95 -6.75 9.61 -4.32
CA ASN A 95 -6.42 9.79 -5.74
C ASN A 95 -6.38 11.25 -6.16
N ARG A 96 -7.30 12.10 -5.66
CA ARG A 96 -7.23 13.54 -5.91
C ARG A 96 -5.94 14.16 -5.37
N LEU A 97 -5.51 13.75 -4.17
CA LEU A 97 -4.23 14.21 -3.60
C LEU A 97 -3.04 13.68 -4.41
N SER A 98 -3.09 12.41 -4.81
CA SER A 98 -2.08 11.79 -5.67
C SER A 98 -1.89 12.56 -6.98
N GLU A 99 -2.98 12.87 -7.66
CA GLU A 99 -2.96 13.65 -8.92
C GLU A 99 -2.49 15.09 -8.69
N LYS A 100 -2.96 15.74 -7.62
CA LYS A 100 -2.60 17.14 -7.31
C LYS A 100 -1.12 17.33 -7.01
N TYR A 101 -0.50 16.37 -6.31
CA TYR A 101 0.88 16.47 -5.84
C TYR A 101 1.86 15.57 -6.59
N ASP A 102 1.38 14.79 -7.57
CA ASP A 102 2.16 13.78 -8.30
C ASP A 102 2.85 12.78 -7.37
N ILE A 103 2.12 12.34 -6.32
CA ILE A 103 2.60 11.39 -5.33
C ILE A 103 1.86 10.06 -5.50
N PRO A 104 2.55 8.93 -5.76
CA PRO A 104 1.91 7.64 -5.96
C PRO A 104 1.25 7.11 -4.69
N VAL A 105 0.18 6.34 -4.88
CA VAL A 105 -0.49 5.60 -3.81
C VAL A 105 -0.13 4.13 -3.89
N ILE A 106 0.25 3.55 -2.75
CA ILE A 106 0.37 2.11 -2.50
C ILE A 106 -0.76 1.74 -1.54
N GLU A 107 -1.62 0.80 -1.87
CA GLU A 107 -2.69 0.39 -0.96
C GLU A 107 -2.23 -0.76 -0.07
N ASP A 108 -2.29 -0.59 1.26
CA ASP A 108 -2.25 -1.72 2.18
C ASP A 108 -3.67 -2.30 2.30
N ALA A 109 -3.96 -3.27 1.45
CA ALA A 109 -5.23 -4.00 1.40
C ALA A 109 -5.15 -5.36 2.11
N CYS A 110 -4.16 -5.55 3.00
CA CYS A 110 -3.92 -6.83 3.69
C CYS A 110 -5.08 -7.31 4.58
N GLN A 111 -6.06 -6.46 4.86
CA GLN A 111 -7.24 -6.79 5.64
C GLN A 111 -8.56 -6.57 4.87
N SER A 112 -8.49 -6.20 3.59
CA SER A 112 -9.67 -5.72 2.85
C SER A 112 -9.83 -6.36 1.46
N ILE A 113 -9.64 -7.68 1.40
CA ILE A 113 -9.92 -8.38 0.14
C ILE A 113 -11.40 -8.26 -0.22
N LEU A 114 -11.70 -7.88 -1.46
CA LEU A 114 -13.04 -7.57 -1.97
C LEU A 114 -13.75 -6.39 -1.30
N GLY A 115 -13.10 -5.64 -0.42
CA GLY A 115 -13.58 -4.31 -0.05
C GLY A 115 -13.72 -3.45 -1.29
N ALA A 116 -14.76 -2.61 -1.38
CA ALA A 116 -15.01 -1.78 -2.56
C ALA A 116 -15.61 -0.43 -2.21
N ILE A 117 -15.25 0.59 -2.99
CA ILE A 117 -15.89 1.90 -3.03
C ILE A 117 -16.40 2.12 -4.45
N ASP A 118 -17.68 2.44 -4.62
CA ASP A 118 -18.30 2.70 -5.91
C ASP A 118 -18.07 1.56 -6.94
N GLY A 119 -18.03 0.31 -6.47
CA GLY A 119 -17.82 -0.87 -7.30
C GLY A 119 -16.35 -1.13 -7.69
N LYS A 120 -15.40 -0.27 -7.27
CA LYS A 120 -13.96 -0.45 -7.50
C LYS A 120 -13.30 -1.05 -6.26
N ASN A 121 -12.65 -2.21 -6.45
CA ASN A 121 -12.10 -3.01 -5.35
C ASN A 121 -10.86 -2.39 -4.69
N ALA A 122 -10.67 -2.71 -3.41
CA ALA A 122 -9.41 -2.46 -2.70
C ALA A 122 -8.22 -3.07 -3.45
N GLY A 123 -7.10 -2.37 -3.44
CA GLY A 123 -5.88 -2.75 -4.15
C GLY A 123 -5.85 -2.37 -5.63
N THR A 124 -6.91 -1.71 -6.16
CA THR A 124 -6.98 -1.33 -7.58
C THR A 124 -6.99 0.18 -7.80
N TRP A 125 -6.92 0.96 -6.75
CA TRP A 125 -7.00 2.42 -6.81
C TRP A 125 -5.63 3.08 -6.97
N GLY A 126 -4.59 2.51 -6.35
CA GLY A 126 -3.23 3.02 -6.38
C GLY A 126 -2.38 2.43 -7.51
N LYS A 127 -1.09 2.76 -7.48
CA LYS A 127 -0.08 2.17 -8.38
C LYS A 127 0.12 0.68 -8.11
N THR A 128 0.04 0.29 -6.84
CA THR A 128 0.07 -1.11 -6.39
C THR A 128 -0.92 -1.32 -5.25
N GLY A 129 -1.45 -2.54 -5.13
CA GLY A 129 -2.20 -3.01 -3.97
C GLY A 129 -1.48 -4.21 -3.34
N ALA A 130 -1.28 -4.17 -2.02
CA ALA A 130 -0.63 -5.22 -1.25
C ALA A 130 -1.68 -6.05 -0.50
N PHE A 131 -1.61 -7.38 -0.64
CA PHE A 131 -2.48 -8.33 0.05
C PHE A 131 -1.66 -9.32 0.87
N SER A 132 -2.16 -9.67 2.05
CA SER A 132 -1.61 -10.72 2.90
C SER A 132 -2.43 -12.00 2.77
N LEU A 133 -1.75 -13.12 2.66
CA LEU A 133 -2.33 -14.46 2.70
C LEU A 133 -1.93 -15.21 3.99
N HIS A 134 -1.55 -14.47 5.04
CA HIS A 134 -1.25 -15.02 6.35
C HIS A 134 -2.45 -15.83 6.88
N PRO A 135 -2.25 -16.93 7.67
CA PRO A 135 -3.31 -17.79 8.18
C PRO A 135 -4.50 -17.09 8.85
N LEU A 136 -4.30 -15.92 9.42
CA LEU A 136 -5.37 -15.11 10.07
C LEU A 136 -6.13 -14.19 9.11
N LYS A 137 -5.84 -14.23 7.81
CA LYS A 137 -6.53 -13.40 6.81
C LYS A 137 -7.73 -14.11 6.19
N ASN A 138 -8.62 -13.35 5.58
CA ASN A 138 -9.86 -13.84 4.95
C ASN A 138 -9.58 -14.88 3.86
N ILE A 139 -8.53 -14.69 3.08
CA ILE A 139 -7.96 -15.70 2.18
C ILE A 139 -6.55 -15.98 2.67
N ASN A 140 -6.21 -17.24 2.85
CA ASN A 140 -4.93 -17.63 3.42
C ASN A 140 -4.33 -18.84 2.73
N VAL A 141 -3.04 -19.04 2.98
CA VAL A 141 -2.26 -20.23 2.63
C VAL A 141 -1.81 -20.96 3.90
N TRP A 142 -1.14 -22.11 3.78
CA TRP A 142 -0.73 -22.92 4.95
C TRP A 142 0.44 -22.33 5.74
N SER A 143 0.94 -21.19 5.37
CA SER A 143 2.00 -20.46 6.05
C SER A 143 1.85 -18.98 5.71
N ASP A 144 2.95 -18.25 5.61
CA ASP A 144 2.93 -16.88 5.11
C ASP A 144 2.81 -16.85 3.58
N GLY A 145 2.19 -15.80 3.10
CA GLY A 145 2.07 -15.50 1.69
C GLY A 145 1.56 -14.09 1.48
N GLY A 146 1.78 -13.56 0.30
CA GLY A 146 1.27 -12.26 -0.09
C GLY A 146 1.15 -12.12 -1.60
N VAL A 147 0.45 -11.09 -2.02
CA VAL A 147 0.28 -10.74 -3.44
C VAL A 147 0.38 -9.24 -3.60
N ILE A 148 1.11 -8.82 -4.61
CA ILE A 148 1.07 -7.44 -5.12
C ILE A 148 0.24 -7.45 -6.40
N VAL A 149 -0.69 -6.51 -6.52
CA VAL A 149 -1.44 -6.31 -7.75
C VAL A 149 -1.13 -4.94 -8.35
N THR A 150 -1.16 -4.84 -9.68
CA THR A 150 -0.93 -3.58 -10.41
C THR A 150 -1.48 -3.66 -11.82
N ASP A 151 -1.78 -2.50 -12.40
CA ASP A 151 -2.10 -2.36 -13.83
C ASP A 151 -0.90 -1.80 -14.64
N ASP A 152 0.16 -1.39 -13.96
CA ASP A 152 1.35 -0.76 -14.55
C ASP A 152 2.34 -1.82 -15.05
N ASP A 153 2.62 -1.80 -16.36
CA ASP A 153 3.49 -2.78 -17.03
C ASP A 153 4.95 -2.71 -16.54
N GLU A 154 5.46 -1.51 -16.28
CA GLU A 154 6.85 -1.33 -15.84
C GLU A 154 7.03 -1.70 -14.36
N LEU A 155 6.06 -1.32 -13.51
CA LEU A 155 6.07 -1.78 -12.13
C LEU A 155 5.96 -3.31 -12.05
N TYR A 156 5.12 -3.94 -12.87
CA TYR A 156 5.04 -5.40 -12.91
C TYR A 156 6.39 -6.05 -13.23
N LYS A 157 7.10 -5.55 -14.27
CA LYS A 157 8.44 -6.06 -14.63
C LYS A 157 9.41 -5.89 -13.46
N THR A 158 9.46 -4.69 -12.88
CA THR A 158 10.32 -4.37 -11.74
C THR A 158 10.03 -5.27 -10.53
N LEU A 159 8.76 -5.45 -10.18
CA LEU A 159 8.33 -6.31 -9.07
C LEU A 159 8.72 -7.78 -9.29
N ARG A 160 8.64 -8.27 -10.52
CA ARG A 160 9.09 -9.64 -10.85
C ARG A 160 10.59 -9.83 -10.64
N LEU A 161 11.40 -8.85 -11.02
CA LEU A 161 12.84 -8.87 -10.78
C LEU A 161 13.16 -8.80 -9.28
N LEU A 162 12.54 -7.85 -8.56
CA LEU A 162 12.76 -7.67 -7.12
C LEU A 162 12.36 -8.89 -6.30
N ARG A 163 11.30 -9.60 -6.72
CA ARG A 163 10.85 -10.83 -6.06
C ARG A 163 11.84 -11.97 -6.15
N ASN A 164 12.63 -12.05 -7.20
CA ASN A 164 13.45 -13.23 -7.51
C ASN A 164 14.88 -12.86 -7.94
N HIS A 165 15.68 -12.34 -7.01
CA HIS A 165 17.12 -12.09 -7.17
C HIS A 165 17.51 -11.14 -8.32
N GLY A 166 16.57 -10.46 -8.98
CA GLY A 166 16.81 -9.62 -10.14
C GLY A 166 16.77 -10.37 -11.48
N PHE A 167 16.12 -11.54 -11.50
CA PHE A 167 15.93 -12.35 -12.70
C PHE A 167 14.51 -12.32 -13.25
#